data_047966515fd9b88665465662e929f78f
#
_entry.id   047966515fd9b88665465662e929f78f
#
_cell.length_a   1.000
_cell.length_b   1.000
_cell.length_c   1.000
_cell.angle_alpha   90.00
_cell.angle_beta   90.00
_cell.angle_gamma   90.00
#
_symmetry.space_group_name_H-M   'P 1'
#
loop_
_entity.id
_entity.type
_entity.pdbx_description
1 polymer ?
#
loop_
_entity_poly.entity_id
_entity_poly.type
_entity_poly.pdbx_seq_one_letter_code
_entity_poly.pdbx_strand_id
1 'polypeptide(L)'
;MKKKLLSLLLVPTMLAATLTVCASAEKSSDTAAVFNAETKPATQSTIEVNRQVYDFLNFEDTSELENAERGFITVPDTLNLRGENGRIVWTQDAYAFLDKDAPDTANPSLWRNTQLNHIYGLFEVTDGIYQVRGYDISNITFVRSEHGWIIMDCGSSKYTAAEALKLFRSKMGDARIVAIVISHAHVDHYGGIEGLIAPEDAADSSLPLDEQIASGKTAIIV
;
A
#
# COMPACT_ATOMS: atom_id res chain seq x y z
N MET A 1 -15.19 10.57 70.59
CA MET A 1 -15.57 9.43 69.78
C MET A 1 -16.57 9.81 68.68
N LYS A 2 -16.30 10.74 67.75
CA LYS A 2 -17.23 11.14 66.69
C LYS A 2 -16.50 11.50 65.36
N LYS A 3 -15.35 10.92 65.05
CA LYS A 3 -14.60 11.24 63.81
C LYS A 3 -14.30 10.02 62.91
N LYS A 4 -14.87 8.84 63.17
CA LYS A 4 -14.59 7.64 62.37
C LYS A 4 -15.75 7.12 61.51
N LEU A 5 -16.87 7.84 61.42
CA LEU A 5 -18.05 7.37 60.65
C LEU A 5 -18.22 8.09 59.31
N LEU A 6 -17.40 9.10 58.98
CA LEU A 6 -17.58 9.88 57.73
C LEU A 6 -16.72 9.39 56.57
N SER A 7 -15.73 8.53 56.81
CA SER A 7 -14.84 8.01 55.75
C SER A 7 -15.32 6.71 55.08
N LEU A 8 -16.35 6.06 55.62
CA LEU A 8 -16.85 4.79 55.12
C LEU A 8 -18.00 4.94 54.11
N LEU A 9 -18.59 6.12 53.97
CA LEU A 9 -19.72 6.38 53.05
C LEU A 9 -19.32 6.97 51.69
N LEU A 10 -18.06 7.38 51.52
CA LEU A 10 -17.58 7.98 50.26
C LEU A 10 -16.96 6.98 49.29
N VAL A 11 -16.56 5.80 49.78
CA VAL A 11 -15.90 4.77 48.92
C VAL A 11 -16.89 4.02 48.00
N PRO A 12 -18.10 3.68 48.45
CA PRO A 12 -19.02 2.99 47.54
C PRO A 12 -19.64 3.87 46.46
N THR A 13 -19.68 5.19 46.63
CA THR A 13 -20.23 6.10 45.61
C THR A 13 -19.24 6.41 44.50
N MET A 14 -17.92 6.38 44.76
CA MET A 14 -16.91 6.51 43.72
C MET A 14 -16.74 5.22 42.88
N LEU A 15 -16.99 4.04 43.48
CA LEU A 15 -16.89 2.77 42.78
C LEU A 15 -18.09 2.52 41.84
N ALA A 16 -19.26 3.09 42.20
CA ALA A 16 -20.45 3.01 41.34
C ALA A 16 -20.36 3.95 40.12
N ALA A 17 -19.69 5.11 40.26
CA ALA A 17 -19.52 6.05 39.17
C ALA A 17 -18.49 5.57 38.11
N THR A 18 -17.48 4.80 38.53
CA THR A 18 -16.48 4.25 37.59
C THR A 18 -17.00 3.04 36.80
N LEU A 19 -17.94 2.28 37.31
CA LEU A 19 -18.55 1.15 36.62
C LEU A 19 -19.62 1.58 35.60
N THR A 20 -20.21 2.76 35.73
CA THR A 20 -21.22 3.26 34.80
C THR A 20 -20.60 3.88 33.53
N VAL A 21 -19.32 4.31 33.59
CA VAL A 21 -18.59 4.83 32.43
C VAL A 21 -18.04 3.72 31.53
N CYS A 22 -17.83 2.51 32.05
CA CYS A 22 -17.36 1.38 31.24
C CYS A 22 -18.49 0.60 30.52
N ALA A 23 -19.77 0.87 30.83
CA ALA A 23 -20.89 0.12 30.26
C ALA A 23 -21.53 0.78 29.03
N SER A 24 -21.07 1.97 28.64
CA SER A 24 -21.55 2.69 27.45
C SER A 24 -20.49 2.81 26.33
N ALA A 25 -19.51 1.92 26.31
CA ALA A 25 -18.78 1.64 25.07
C ALA A 25 -19.72 0.83 24.19
N GLU A 26 -20.71 1.50 23.59
CA GLU A 26 -21.43 0.95 22.46
C GLU A 26 -20.40 0.45 21.46
N LYS A 27 -20.56 -0.80 21.04
CA LYS A 27 -19.88 -1.35 19.89
C LYS A 27 -20.04 -0.32 18.77
N SER A 28 -18.97 0.40 18.44
CA SER A 28 -18.87 1.09 17.17
C SER A 28 -19.19 0.03 16.12
N SER A 29 -20.39 0.06 15.61
CA SER A 29 -20.74 -0.66 14.40
C SER A 29 -19.74 -0.22 13.37
N ASP A 30 -19.06 -1.18 12.78
CA ASP A 30 -18.10 -1.02 11.68
C ASP A 30 -18.90 -0.66 10.40
N THR A 31 -19.59 0.45 10.46
CA THR A 31 -19.96 1.18 9.28
C THR A 31 -18.71 1.96 8.94
N ALA A 32 -17.94 1.47 7.94
CA ALA A 32 -17.14 2.37 7.14
C ALA A 32 -17.97 3.64 7.02
N ALA A 33 -17.42 4.76 7.49
CA ALA A 33 -18.09 6.02 7.34
C ALA A 33 -18.31 6.16 5.83
N VAL A 34 -19.50 5.81 5.38
CA VAL A 34 -19.94 6.19 4.05
C VAL A 34 -19.83 7.70 4.12
N PHE A 35 -18.83 8.24 3.45
CA PHE A 35 -18.73 9.65 3.19
C PHE A 35 -19.94 10.01 2.30
N ASN A 36 -21.12 10.09 2.92
CA ASN A 36 -22.27 10.80 2.41
C ASN A 36 -22.07 12.32 2.62
N ALA A 37 -20.87 12.80 2.40
CA ALA A 37 -20.71 14.19 2.08
C ALA A 37 -21.37 14.35 0.73
N GLU A 38 -22.51 15.04 0.68
CA GLU A 38 -23.03 15.54 -0.58
C GLU A 38 -21.87 16.21 -1.31
N THR A 39 -21.47 15.63 -2.43
CA THR A 39 -20.38 16.18 -3.23
C THR A 39 -20.80 17.56 -3.69
N LYS A 40 -20.12 18.58 -3.21
CA LYS A 40 -20.40 19.95 -3.67
C LYS A 40 -20.01 20.05 -5.13
N PRO A 41 -20.86 20.68 -5.97
CA PRO A 41 -20.49 20.96 -7.35
C PRO A 41 -19.27 21.89 -7.40
N ALA A 42 -18.50 21.81 -8.46
CA ALA A 42 -17.40 22.73 -8.69
C ALA A 42 -17.93 24.16 -8.80
N THR A 43 -17.18 25.13 -8.26
CA THR A 43 -17.47 26.55 -8.49
C THR A 43 -17.14 26.90 -9.95
N GLN A 44 -17.75 27.96 -10.47
CA GLN A 44 -17.47 28.44 -11.84
C GLN A 44 -15.95 28.70 -12.00
N SER A 45 -15.31 29.30 -11.02
CA SER A 45 -13.87 29.56 -11.05
C SER A 45 -13.05 28.27 -11.13
N THR A 46 -13.46 27.21 -10.38
CA THR A 46 -12.79 25.89 -10.46
C THR A 46 -12.93 25.29 -11.85
N ILE A 47 -14.12 25.34 -12.43
CA ILE A 47 -14.38 24.84 -13.79
C ILE A 47 -13.51 25.57 -14.82
N GLU A 48 -13.44 26.88 -14.74
CA GLU A 48 -12.65 27.70 -15.67
C GLU A 48 -11.16 27.39 -15.60
N VAL A 49 -10.60 27.29 -14.38
CA VAL A 49 -9.19 26.93 -14.18
C VAL A 49 -8.89 25.52 -14.68
N ASN A 50 -9.76 24.54 -14.37
CA ASN A 50 -9.57 23.17 -14.86
C ASN A 50 -9.65 23.08 -16.39
N ARG A 51 -10.54 23.83 -17.02
CA ARG A 51 -10.65 23.87 -18.51
C ARG A 51 -9.41 24.46 -19.18
N GLN A 52 -8.74 25.43 -18.56
CA GLN A 52 -7.52 26.02 -19.13
C GLN A 52 -6.38 25.00 -19.26
N VAL A 53 -6.42 23.87 -18.49
CA VAL A 53 -5.41 22.81 -18.59
C VAL A 53 -5.40 22.17 -19.98
N TYR A 54 -6.55 22.10 -20.64
CA TYR A 54 -6.66 21.58 -22.01
C TYR A 54 -6.04 22.51 -23.08
N ASP A 55 -5.78 23.77 -22.73
CA ASP A 55 -5.13 24.72 -23.63
C ASP A 55 -3.61 24.52 -23.71
N PHE A 56 -3.00 23.91 -22.66
CA PHE A 56 -1.54 23.69 -22.61
C PHE A 56 -1.13 22.23 -22.80
N LEU A 57 -2.00 21.27 -22.44
CA LEU A 57 -1.67 19.84 -22.47
C LEU A 57 -2.45 19.15 -23.59
N ASN A 58 -1.72 18.39 -24.40
CA ASN A 58 -2.33 17.59 -25.44
C ASN A 58 -2.85 16.27 -24.86
N PHE A 59 -4.14 16.22 -24.55
CA PHE A 59 -4.79 15.01 -24.05
C PHE A 59 -5.06 13.94 -25.13
N GLU A 60 -4.91 14.29 -26.41
CA GLU A 60 -5.00 13.34 -27.54
C GLU A 60 -3.71 12.51 -27.69
N ASP A 61 -2.60 12.95 -27.09
CA ASP A 61 -1.35 12.21 -27.08
C ASP A 61 -1.47 11.01 -26.10
N THR A 62 -1.46 9.80 -26.63
CA THR A 62 -1.58 8.54 -25.87
C THR A 62 -0.24 7.91 -25.51
N SER A 63 0.87 8.54 -25.86
CA SER A 63 2.22 7.99 -25.69
C SER A 63 2.55 7.61 -24.23
N GLU A 64 2.03 8.35 -23.25
CA GLU A 64 2.22 8.03 -21.84
C GLU A 64 1.45 6.76 -21.42
N LEU A 65 0.24 6.54 -21.94
CA LEU A 65 -0.53 5.32 -21.69
C LEU A 65 0.15 4.11 -22.32
N GLU A 66 0.59 4.24 -23.58
CA GLU A 66 1.35 3.18 -24.27
C GLU A 66 2.65 2.84 -23.52
N ASN A 67 3.35 3.88 -22.99
CA ASN A 67 4.54 3.67 -22.18
C ASN A 67 4.24 3.03 -20.82
N ALA A 68 3.12 3.36 -20.19
CA ALA A 68 2.71 2.77 -18.92
C ALA A 68 2.35 1.29 -19.06
N GLU A 69 1.82 0.88 -20.21
CA GLU A 69 1.50 -0.53 -20.53
C GLU A 69 2.71 -1.33 -21.07
N ARG A 70 3.80 -0.66 -21.40
CA ARG A 70 4.97 -1.32 -21.99
C ARG A 70 5.54 -2.38 -21.06
N GLY A 71 5.80 -3.58 -21.61
CA GLY A 71 6.35 -4.72 -20.88
C GLY A 71 5.32 -5.43 -19.98
N PHE A 72 4.04 -5.15 -20.14
CA PHE A 72 2.98 -5.83 -19.39
C PHE A 72 3.04 -7.34 -19.59
N ILE A 73 3.00 -8.10 -18.49
CA ILE A 73 3.04 -9.57 -18.50
C ILE A 73 1.70 -10.14 -18.03
N THR A 74 1.22 -9.68 -16.89
CA THR A 74 0.00 -10.24 -16.27
C THR A 74 -0.53 -9.35 -15.14
N VAL A 75 -1.82 -9.52 -14.88
CA VAL A 75 -2.53 -8.93 -13.74
C VAL A 75 -3.49 -10.00 -13.19
N PRO A 76 -3.84 -10.05 -11.92
CA PRO A 76 -4.90 -10.90 -11.41
C PRO A 76 -6.27 -10.36 -11.84
N ASP A 77 -7.29 -11.24 -11.88
CA ASP A 77 -8.67 -10.84 -12.20
C ASP A 77 -9.22 -9.79 -11.22
N THR A 78 -8.79 -9.86 -9.96
CA THR A 78 -9.14 -8.89 -8.91
C THR A 78 -7.97 -8.70 -7.95
N LEU A 79 -7.83 -7.48 -7.42
CA LEU A 79 -6.86 -7.17 -6.38
C LEU A 79 -7.57 -6.53 -5.18
N ASN A 80 -8.05 -7.39 -4.28
CA ASN A 80 -8.75 -7.02 -3.04
C ASN A 80 -8.11 -7.72 -1.86
N LEU A 81 -7.16 -7.05 -1.20
CA LEU A 81 -6.37 -7.61 -0.11
C LEU A 81 -6.99 -7.27 1.24
N ARG A 82 -7.08 -8.28 2.11
CA ARG A 82 -7.58 -8.14 3.48
C ARG A 82 -6.52 -8.57 4.48
N GLY A 83 -6.43 -7.81 5.56
CA GLY A 83 -5.63 -8.17 6.72
C GLY A 83 -6.29 -9.26 7.57
N GLU A 84 -5.57 -9.75 8.58
CA GLU A 84 -6.03 -10.79 9.52
C GLU A 84 -7.32 -10.42 10.25
N ASN A 85 -7.56 -9.12 10.46
CA ASN A 85 -8.78 -8.57 11.07
C ASN A 85 -9.95 -8.43 10.08
N GLY A 86 -9.81 -8.91 8.82
CA GLY A 86 -10.79 -8.82 7.75
C GLY A 86 -10.94 -7.45 7.08
N ARG A 87 -10.23 -6.42 7.55
CA ARG A 87 -10.27 -5.08 6.94
C ARG A 87 -9.54 -5.09 5.60
N ILE A 88 -10.04 -4.26 4.67
CA ILE A 88 -9.35 -4.05 3.39
C ILE A 88 -8.04 -3.32 3.67
N VAL A 89 -6.93 -3.90 3.20
CA VAL A 89 -5.59 -3.31 3.23
C VAL A 89 -5.32 -2.58 1.93
N TRP A 90 -5.72 -3.17 0.81
CA TRP A 90 -5.56 -2.62 -0.52
C TRP A 90 -6.67 -3.12 -1.45
N THR A 91 -7.17 -2.27 -2.34
CA THR A 91 -8.14 -2.68 -3.36
C THR A 91 -8.05 -1.79 -4.59
N GLN A 92 -8.09 -2.39 -5.77
CA GLN A 92 -8.18 -1.68 -7.04
C GLN A 92 -9.64 -1.29 -7.37
N ASP A 93 -10.63 -1.96 -6.79
CA ASP A 93 -12.04 -1.60 -7.00
C ASP A 93 -12.38 -0.18 -6.55
N ALA A 94 -11.62 0.35 -5.57
CA ALA A 94 -11.77 1.73 -5.11
C ALA A 94 -11.49 2.78 -6.21
N TYR A 95 -10.79 2.38 -7.27
CA TYR A 95 -10.39 3.26 -8.38
C TYR A 95 -11.25 3.09 -9.63
N ALA A 96 -12.31 2.29 -9.60
CA ALA A 96 -13.21 2.09 -10.75
C ALA A 96 -13.86 3.38 -11.27
N PHE A 97 -13.83 4.47 -10.48
CA PHE A 97 -14.29 5.78 -10.93
C PHE A 97 -13.40 6.40 -12.03
N LEU A 98 -12.16 5.91 -12.18
CA LEU A 98 -11.21 6.40 -13.19
C LEU A 98 -11.54 5.99 -14.62
N ASP A 99 -12.46 5.02 -14.81
CA ASP A 99 -12.96 4.64 -16.13
C ASP A 99 -13.84 5.73 -16.80
N LYS A 100 -14.10 6.81 -16.06
CA LYS A 100 -14.89 7.95 -16.51
C LYS A 100 -14.01 9.15 -16.83
N ASP A 101 -14.59 10.10 -17.55
CA ASP A 101 -13.96 11.40 -17.77
C ASP A 101 -13.75 12.16 -16.44
N ALA A 102 -12.75 13.04 -16.43
CA ALA A 102 -12.49 13.89 -15.28
C ALA A 102 -13.71 14.77 -14.97
N PRO A 103 -14.23 14.75 -13.73
CA PRO A 103 -15.32 15.63 -13.35
C PRO A 103 -14.81 17.10 -13.24
N ASP A 104 -15.70 18.08 -13.38
CA ASP A 104 -15.37 19.49 -13.24
C ASP A 104 -14.65 19.87 -11.93
N THR A 105 -14.77 19.00 -10.89
CA THR A 105 -14.13 19.19 -9.59
C THR A 105 -12.68 18.71 -9.53
N ALA A 106 -12.20 17.98 -10.55
CA ALA A 106 -10.85 17.42 -10.61
C ALA A 106 -10.02 18.12 -11.69
N ASN A 107 -8.74 18.36 -11.40
CA ASN A 107 -7.81 18.82 -12.42
C ASN A 107 -7.60 17.70 -13.45
N PRO A 108 -7.79 17.93 -14.76
CA PRO A 108 -7.71 16.87 -15.76
C PRO A 108 -6.33 16.24 -15.90
N SER A 109 -5.24 16.99 -15.65
CA SER A 109 -3.90 16.40 -15.68
C SER A 109 -3.67 15.47 -14.49
N LEU A 110 -4.18 15.81 -13.29
CA LEU A 110 -4.14 14.94 -12.13
C LEU A 110 -4.99 13.69 -12.36
N TRP A 111 -6.15 13.83 -12.99
CA TRP A 111 -6.99 12.69 -13.35
C TRP A 111 -6.26 11.72 -14.27
N ARG A 112 -5.67 12.24 -15.37
CA ARG A 112 -4.85 11.44 -16.29
C ARG A 112 -3.67 10.78 -15.59
N ASN A 113 -2.95 11.51 -14.73
CA ASN A 113 -1.85 10.93 -13.93
C ASN A 113 -2.34 9.78 -13.05
N THR A 114 -3.52 9.92 -12.44
CA THR A 114 -4.11 8.85 -11.62
C THR A 114 -4.52 7.64 -12.47
N GLN A 115 -5.04 7.87 -13.69
CA GLN A 115 -5.31 6.77 -14.65
C GLN A 115 -4.03 6.02 -15.01
N LEU A 116 -2.91 6.72 -15.28
CA LEU A 116 -1.61 6.10 -15.54
C LEU A 116 -1.13 5.26 -14.35
N ASN A 117 -1.27 5.77 -13.13
CA ASN A 117 -0.90 5.06 -11.90
C ASN A 117 -1.82 3.86 -11.60
N HIS A 118 -3.00 3.82 -12.21
CA HIS A 118 -3.92 2.69 -12.06
C HIS A 118 -3.63 1.54 -13.02
N ILE A 119 -2.70 1.67 -13.93
CA ILE A 119 -2.18 0.58 -14.78
C ILE A 119 -1.29 -0.29 -13.89
N TYR A 120 -1.82 -1.43 -13.41
CA TYR A 120 -1.20 -2.27 -12.40
C TYR A 120 -0.95 -3.70 -12.89
N GLY A 121 -0.06 -4.41 -12.20
CA GLY A 121 0.29 -5.79 -12.53
C GLY A 121 1.79 -6.05 -12.51
N LEU A 122 2.23 -7.10 -13.20
CA LEU A 122 3.63 -7.46 -13.39
C LEU A 122 4.09 -6.98 -14.77
N PHE A 123 5.22 -6.31 -14.80
CA PHE A 123 5.84 -5.75 -16.01
C PHE A 123 7.30 -6.17 -16.12
N GLU A 124 7.76 -6.43 -17.33
CA GLU A 124 9.18 -6.49 -17.67
C GLU A 124 9.66 -5.07 -18.02
N VAL A 125 10.54 -4.51 -17.21
CA VAL A 125 11.12 -3.18 -17.45
C VAL A 125 12.20 -3.25 -18.52
N THR A 126 13.07 -4.25 -18.39
CA THR A 126 14.10 -4.64 -19.34
C THR A 126 14.52 -6.08 -19.03
N ASP A 127 15.37 -6.70 -19.85
CA ASP A 127 15.81 -8.08 -19.60
C ASP A 127 16.37 -8.23 -18.18
N GLY A 128 15.80 -9.17 -17.45
CA GLY A 128 16.18 -9.49 -16.07
C GLY A 128 15.68 -8.50 -15.00
N ILE A 129 14.94 -7.45 -15.35
CA ILE A 129 14.35 -6.51 -14.39
C ILE A 129 12.84 -6.49 -14.58
N TYR A 130 12.13 -6.83 -13.50
CA TYR A 130 10.67 -6.89 -13.46
C TYR A 130 10.13 -6.00 -12.34
N GLN A 131 8.92 -5.50 -12.50
CA GLN A 131 8.30 -4.63 -11.54
C GLN A 131 6.83 -5.00 -11.33
N VAL A 132 6.42 -5.15 -10.07
CA VAL A 132 5.01 -5.21 -9.69
C VAL A 132 4.57 -3.79 -9.34
N ARG A 133 3.60 -3.28 -10.08
CA ARG A 133 3.07 -1.92 -9.98
C ARG A 133 1.64 -1.94 -9.47
N GLY A 134 1.23 -0.89 -8.74
CA GLY A 134 -0.15 -0.67 -8.30
C GLY A 134 -0.66 -1.62 -7.23
N TYR A 135 0.23 -2.39 -6.59
CA TYR A 135 -0.10 -3.27 -5.44
C TYR A 135 0.06 -2.58 -4.10
N ASP A 136 0.69 -1.42 -4.11
CA ASP A 136 0.97 -0.59 -2.95
C ASP A 136 1.19 0.86 -3.43
N ILE A 137 1.52 1.77 -2.51
CA ILE A 137 1.91 3.16 -2.82
C ILE A 137 3.22 3.18 -3.61
N SER A 138 4.17 2.30 -3.25
CA SER A 138 5.43 2.11 -3.98
C SER A 138 5.41 0.84 -4.84
N ASN A 139 6.28 0.79 -5.84
CA ASN A 139 6.48 -0.40 -6.67
C ASN A 139 7.50 -1.33 -6.04
N ILE A 140 7.37 -2.64 -6.31
CA ILE A 140 8.35 -3.65 -5.91
C ILE A 140 9.08 -4.13 -7.16
N THR A 141 10.40 -3.97 -7.17
CA THR A 141 11.24 -4.30 -8.33
C THR A 141 12.08 -5.54 -8.06
N PHE A 142 12.11 -6.46 -9.01
CA PHE A 142 12.83 -7.73 -8.96
C PHE A 142 13.94 -7.69 -10.00
N VAL A 143 15.18 -7.87 -9.56
CA VAL A 143 16.37 -7.86 -10.42
C VAL A 143 16.99 -9.26 -10.43
N ARG A 144 17.16 -9.83 -11.61
CA ARG A 144 17.78 -11.15 -11.77
C ARG A 144 19.27 -11.09 -11.45
N SER A 145 19.74 -12.05 -10.68
CA SER A 145 21.17 -12.29 -10.45
C SER A 145 21.53 -13.74 -10.78
N GLU A 146 22.82 -14.06 -10.76
CA GLU A 146 23.32 -15.45 -10.96
C GLU A 146 22.82 -16.42 -9.89
N HIS A 147 22.49 -15.90 -8.68
CA HIS A 147 22.16 -16.72 -7.50
C HIS A 147 20.69 -16.65 -7.10
N GLY A 148 19.87 -15.91 -7.84
CA GLY A 148 18.45 -15.72 -7.55
C GLY A 148 17.99 -14.27 -7.82
N TRP A 149 17.06 -13.77 -7.00
CA TRP A 149 16.47 -12.46 -7.19
C TRP A 149 16.92 -11.47 -6.13
N ILE A 150 17.23 -10.26 -6.53
CA ILE A 150 17.40 -9.10 -5.65
C ILE A 150 16.10 -8.30 -5.73
N ILE A 151 15.54 -7.94 -4.57
CA ILE A 151 14.34 -7.11 -4.51
C ILE A 151 14.74 -5.69 -4.13
N MET A 152 14.23 -4.71 -4.87
CA MET A 152 14.37 -3.29 -4.54
C MET A 152 13.02 -2.82 -4.00
N ASP A 153 13.03 -2.38 -2.75
CA ASP A 153 11.88 -1.95 -1.94
C ASP A 153 10.82 -3.03 -1.71
N CYS A 154 9.97 -2.85 -0.70
CA CYS A 154 9.11 -3.91 -0.19
C CYS A 154 7.63 -3.53 -0.10
N GLY A 155 7.22 -2.33 -0.50
CA GLY A 155 5.88 -1.84 -0.21
C GLY A 155 5.66 -1.47 1.25
N SER A 156 4.45 -1.04 1.58
CA SER A 156 4.08 -0.55 2.91
C SER A 156 3.59 -1.64 3.87
N SER A 157 3.19 -2.80 3.36
CA SER A 157 2.59 -3.85 4.17
C SER A 157 2.98 -5.27 3.74
N LYS A 158 3.04 -6.18 4.71
CA LYS A 158 3.27 -7.61 4.45
C LYS A 158 2.24 -8.22 3.49
N TYR A 159 1.02 -7.70 3.46
CA TYR A 159 -0.04 -8.24 2.63
C TYR A 159 0.12 -7.87 1.16
N THR A 160 0.44 -6.62 0.88
CA THR A 160 0.71 -6.12 -0.48
C THR A 160 1.98 -6.72 -1.05
N ALA A 161 3.04 -6.79 -0.24
CA ALA A 161 4.31 -7.40 -0.60
C ALA A 161 4.19 -8.91 -0.90
N ALA A 162 3.48 -9.66 -0.05
CA ALA A 162 3.25 -11.09 -0.26
C ALA A 162 2.46 -11.37 -1.55
N GLU A 163 1.42 -10.57 -1.83
CA GLU A 163 0.63 -10.74 -3.06
C GLU A 163 1.43 -10.33 -4.30
N ALA A 164 2.28 -9.29 -4.22
CA ALA A 164 3.20 -8.91 -5.28
C ALA A 164 4.22 -10.02 -5.58
N LEU A 165 4.82 -10.62 -4.54
CA LEU A 165 5.74 -11.75 -4.68
C LEU A 165 5.04 -12.97 -5.30
N LYS A 166 3.82 -13.27 -4.88
CA LYS A 166 3.00 -14.35 -5.42
C LYS A 166 2.73 -14.15 -6.91
N LEU A 167 2.33 -12.93 -7.33
CA LEU A 167 2.14 -12.59 -8.74
C LEU A 167 3.44 -12.82 -9.53
N PHE A 168 4.56 -12.28 -9.03
CA PHE A 168 5.87 -12.44 -9.64
C PHE A 168 6.24 -13.91 -9.80
N ARG A 169 6.16 -14.71 -8.73
CA ARG A 169 6.48 -16.14 -8.73
C ARG A 169 5.58 -16.95 -9.67
N SER A 170 4.36 -16.53 -9.86
CA SER A 170 3.42 -17.22 -10.79
C SER A 170 3.92 -17.25 -12.23
N LYS A 171 4.81 -16.33 -12.62
CA LYS A 171 5.38 -16.21 -13.97
C LYS A 171 6.87 -16.53 -14.00
N MET A 172 7.63 -16.17 -12.97
CA MET A 172 9.09 -16.31 -12.93
C MET A 172 9.56 -17.54 -12.18
N GLY A 173 8.66 -18.30 -11.55
CA GLY A 173 9.00 -19.45 -10.72
C GLY A 173 9.47 -19.06 -9.32
N ASP A 174 9.66 -20.08 -8.48
CA ASP A 174 10.01 -19.94 -7.07
C ASP A 174 11.54 -19.94 -6.87
N ALA A 175 12.21 -18.91 -7.39
CA ALA A 175 13.64 -18.75 -7.16
C ALA A 175 13.92 -18.03 -5.85
N ARG A 176 15.11 -18.28 -5.30
CA ARG A 176 15.58 -17.68 -4.03
C ARG A 176 15.65 -16.16 -4.13
N ILE A 177 15.26 -15.48 -3.07
CA ILE A 177 15.58 -14.06 -2.84
C ILE A 177 16.96 -14.01 -2.17
N VAL A 178 17.96 -13.45 -2.83
CA VAL A 178 19.33 -13.38 -2.33
C VAL A 178 19.61 -12.11 -1.54
N ALA A 179 18.94 -11.01 -1.92
CA ALA A 179 19.04 -9.75 -1.21
C ALA A 179 17.74 -8.93 -1.33
N ILE A 180 17.52 -8.08 -0.35
CA ILE A 180 16.52 -7.02 -0.36
C ILE A 180 17.26 -5.71 -0.12
N VAL A 181 17.08 -4.74 -1.02
CA VAL A 181 17.70 -3.41 -0.93
C VAL A 181 16.59 -2.41 -0.65
N ILE A 182 16.72 -1.67 0.44
CA ILE A 182 15.80 -0.61 0.83
C ILE A 182 16.39 0.73 0.38
N SER A 183 15.68 1.42 -0.50
CA SER A 183 16.18 2.66 -1.09
C SER A 183 16.24 3.80 -0.07
N HIS A 184 15.32 3.87 0.87
CA HIS A 184 15.26 4.86 1.93
C HIS A 184 14.25 4.51 3.03
N ALA A 185 14.23 5.28 4.12
CA ALA A 185 13.52 4.97 5.37
C ALA A 185 12.02 5.38 5.39
N HIS A 186 11.34 5.51 4.25
CA HIS A 186 9.88 5.64 4.24
C HIS A 186 9.21 4.27 4.33
N VAL A 187 8.09 4.19 5.06
CA VAL A 187 7.43 2.91 5.38
C VAL A 187 7.00 2.11 4.15
N ASP A 188 6.64 2.78 3.07
CA ASP A 188 6.23 2.17 1.79
C ASP A 188 7.40 1.54 1.01
N HIS A 189 8.63 1.65 1.53
CA HIS A 189 9.82 1.01 0.95
C HIS A 189 10.35 -0.18 1.78
N TYR A 190 10.04 -0.24 3.09
CA TYR A 190 10.50 -1.34 3.95
C TYR A 190 9.39 -2.08 4.70
N GLY A 191 8.18 -1.47 4.85
CA GLY A 191 7.13 -1.99 5.72
C GLY A 191 6.58 -3.36 5.33
N GLY A 192 6.76 -3.76 4.07
CA GLY A 192 6.30 -5.03 3.53
C GLY A 192 7.27 -6.19 3.63
N ILE A 193 8.47 -6.02 4.21
CA ILE A 193 9.55 -7.02 4.18
C ILE A 193 9.12 -8.42 4.68
N GLU A 194 8.28 -8.48 5.72
CA GLU A 194 7.76 -9.76 6.26
C GLU A 194 6.80 -10.49 5.29
N GLY A 195 6.35 -9.81 4.24
CA GLY A 195 5.60 -10.44 3.14
C GLY A 195 6.49 -11.09 2.08
N LEU A 196 7.78 -10.79 2.09
CA LEU A 196 8.76 -11.27 1.11
C LEU A 196 9.60 -12.42 1.66
N ILE A 197 10.03 -12.33 2.92
CA ILE A 197 10.82 -13.33 3.63
C ILE A 197 10.34 -13.50 5.06
N ALA A 198 10.56 -14.68 5.64
CA ALA A 198 10.42 -14.87 7.08
C ALA A 198 11.63 -14.29 7.84
N PRO A 199 11.47 -13.84 9.11
CA PRO A 199 12.58 -13.27 9.89
C PRO A 199 13.79 -14.22 10.02
N GLU A 200 13.56 -15.52 10.11
CA GLU A 200 14.60 -16.54 10.19
C GLU A 200 15.39 -16.72 8.90
N ASP A 201 14.87 -16.27 7.77
CA ASP A 201 15.53 -16.30 6.45
C ASP A 201 16.44 -15.10 6.22
N ALA A 202 16.38 -14.09 7.08
CA ALA A 202 17.27 -12.93 7.01
C ALA A 202 18.70 -13.32 7.42
N ALA A 203 19.69 -12.84 6.68
CA ALA A 203 21.11 -13.01 7.01
C ALA A 203 21.49 -12.17 8.23
N ASP A 204 22.56 -12.59 8.92
CA ASP A 204 23.14 -11.79 9.99
C ASP A 204 23.82 -10.54 9.43
N SER A 205 23.24 -9.38 9.69
CA SER A 205 23.71 -8.08 9.19
C SER A 205 25.06 -7.64 9.76
N SER A 206 25.57 -8.33 10.79
CA SER A 206 26.93 -8.07 11.34
C SER A 206 28.04 -8.66 10.47
N LEU A 207 27.70 -9.59 9.57
CA LEU A 207 28.65 -10.25 8.68
C LEU A 207 28.93 -9.36 7.42
N PRO A 208 30.11 -9.50 6.80
CA PRO A 208 30.35 -8.98 5.46
C PRO A 208 29.32 -9.45 4.44
N LEU A 209 29.01 -8.65 3.42
CA LEU A 209 27.92 -8.93 2.47
C LEU A 209 28.12 -10.25 1.72
N ASP A 210 29.35 -10.58 1.34
CA ASP A 210 29.70 -11.84 0.68
C ASP A 210 29.44 -13.05 1.58
N GLU A 211 29.69 -12.94 2.89
CA GLU A 211 29.38 -13.99 3.87
C GLU A 211 27.87 -14.10 4.10
N GLN A 212 27.13 -12.98 4.13
CA GLN A 212 25.66 -12.97 4.19
C GLN A 212 25.07 -13.75 3.00
N ILE A 213 25.53 -13.46 1.77
CA ILE A 213 25.05 -14.13 0.56
C ILE A 213 25.44 -15.63 0.57
N ALA A 214 26.68 -15.95 0.99
CA ALA A 214 27.17 -17.34 1.08
C ALA A 214 26.44 -18.16 2.16
N SER A 215 25.85 -17.52 3.17
CA SER A 215 25.08 -18.21 4.22
C SER A 215 23.86 -18.97 3.72
N GLY A 216 23.40 -18.69 2.51
CA GLY A 216 22.15 -19.21 1.97
C GLY A 216 20.91 -18.45 2.42
N LYS A 217 21.07 -17.36 3.21
CA LYS A 217 20.00 -16.48 3.68
C LYS A 217 19.91 -15.21 2.83
N THR A 218 18.87 -14.40 3.06
CA THR A 218 18.63 -13.15 2.33
C THR A 218 19.35 -11.99 3.02
N ALA A 219 20.27 -11.34 2.33
CA ALA A 219 20.91 -10.12 2.81
C ALA A 219 19.92 -8.95 2.77
N ILE A 220 19.90 -8.12 3.82
CA ILE A 220 19.09 -6.88 3.88
C ILE A 220 20.06 -5.71 3.88
N ILE A 221 19.94 -4.86 2.86
CA ILE A 221 20.77 -3.71 2.61
C ILE A 221 19.92 -2.45 2.75
N VAL A 222 20.34 -1.52 3.62
CA VAL A 222 19.67 -0.26 3.92
C VAL A 222 20.61 0.93 3.75
#